data_6d8b1b22eb84a6dff6706eb06b2f30ad
#
_entry.id   6d8b1b22eb84a6dff6706eb06b2f30ad
#
_cell.length_a   1.000
_cell.length_b   1.000
_cell.length_c   1.000
_cell.angle_alpha   90.00
_cell.angle_beta   90.00
_cell.angle_gamma   90.00
#
_symmetry.space_group_name_H-M   'P 1'
#
loop_
_entity.id
_entity.type
_entity.pdbx_description
1 polymer ?
#
loop_
_entity_poly.entity_id
_entity_poly.type
_entity_poly.pdbx_seq_one_letter_code
_entity_poly.pdbx_strand_id
1 'polypeptide(L)'
;MRVISVKESIFSNNDKTADELRATLKRKGTFLLNVMSSPGSGKTTLLTALLKSLKDKLKVVAMDVDIETDVDARRIAEGAGIESVQIHNGGLCHIDADMVREALNQAAFDDCDLIVLENIGNLVCPAEFDTGAHLNMMLLSVPEGDDKPLKYPLMFEKCNLVVVTKIDTLEAFDFDKNKFENHISRLNPDAQIYYVSAKTGEGLEMLEKEIYNKIY
;
A
#
# COMPACT_ATOMS: atom_id res chain seq x y z
N MET A 1 6.84 -40.88 9.96
CA MET A 1 6.16 -40.03 8.96
C MET A 1 6.97 -38.75 8.85
N ARG A 2 7.40 -38.37 7.66
CA ARG A 2 8.19 -37.14 7.43
C ARG A 2 7.23 -36.08 6.92
N VAL A 3 7.08 -34.96 7.64
CA VAL A 3 6.27 -33.79 7.22
C VAL A 3 7.22 -32.78 6.62
N ILE A 4 6.96 -32.34 5.40
CA ILE A 4 7.73 -31.28 4.72
C ILE A 4 6.81 -30.07 4.64
N SER A 5 7.20 -28.96 5.29
CA SER A 5 6.51 -27.68 5.20
C SER A 5 7.13 -26.86 4.06
N VAL A 6 6.47 -26.85 2.90
CA VAL A 6 6.92 -26.09 1.74
C VAL A 6 6.62 -24.59 1.93
N LYS A 7 5.53 -24.26 2.64
CA LYS A 7 5.10 -22.88 2.89
C LYS A 7 6.18 -22.08 3.63
N GLU A 8 6.80 -22.64 4.68
CA GLU A 8 7.85 -21.97 5.47
C GLU A 8 9.10 -21.62 4.63
N SER A 9 9.49 -22.49 3.68
CA SER A 9 10.65 -22.23 2.83
C SER A 9 10.41 -21.09 1.82
N ILE A 10 9.20 -20.97 1.30
CA ILE A 10 8.82 -19.90 0.36
C ILE A 10 8.84 -18.56 1.06
N PHE A 11 8.21 -18.44 2.23
CA PHE A 11 8.20 -17.19 2.99
C PHE A 11 9.58 -16.77 3.46
N SER A 12 10.40 -17.69 3.99
CA SER A 12 11.75 -17.36 4.45
C SER A 12 12.67 -16.86 3.32
N ASN A 13 12.51 -17.36 2.10
CA ASN A 13 13.25 -16.87 0.93
C ASN A 13 12.76 -15.49 0.52
N ASN A 14 11.44 -15.28 0.50
CA ASN A 14 10.86 -13.98 0.21
C ASN A 14 11.33 -12.92 1.22
N ASP A 15 11.27 -13.22 2.52
CA ASP A 15 11.67 -12.27 3.59
C ASP A 15 13.13 -11.85 3.44
N LYS A 16 14.03 -12.78 3.10
CA LYS A 16 15.42 -12.45 2.81
C LYS A 16 15.56 -11.53 1.61
N THR A 17 14.86 -11.82 0.51
CA THR A 17 14.87 -10.95 -0.68
C THR A 17 14.30 -9.57 -0.36
N ALA A 18 13.22 -9.51 0.43
CA ALA A 18 12.60 -8.26 0.87
C ALA A 18 13.57 -7.39 1.68
N ASP A 19 14.31 -7.98 2.62
CA ASP A 19 15.31 -7.27 3.41
C ASP A 19 16.48 -6.75 2.55
N GLU A 20 16.97 -7.56 1.62
CA GLU A 20 18.02 -7.16 0.66
C GLU A 20 17.55 -6.00 -0.24
N LEU A 21 16.32 -6.07 -0.73
CA LEU A 21 15.72 -5.02 -1.55
C LEU A 21 15.57 -3.72 -0.76
N ARG A 22 14.97 -3.78 0.43
CA ARG A 22 14.78 -2.65 1.34
C ARG A 22 16.11 -1.96 1.65
N ALA A 23 17.15 -2.74 1.98
CA ALA A 23 18.50 -2.22 2.24
C ALA A 23 19.11 -1.57 0.98
N THR A 24 18.85 -2.12 -0.20
CA THR A 24 19.36 -1.58 -1.46
C THR A 24 18.70 -0.25 -1.81
N LEU A 25 17.37 -0.16 -1.69
CA LEU A 25 16.62 1.08 -1.91
C LEU A 25 17.04 2.16 -0.91
N LYS A 26 17.21 1.80 0.37
CA LYS A 26 17.70 2.73 1.40
C LYS A 26 19.08 3.32 1.05
N ARG A 27 20.01 2.50 0.53
CA ARG A 27 21.33 2.99 0.09
C ARG A 27 21.25 3.93 -1.12
N LYS A 28 20.24 3.77 -1.97
CA LYS A 28 19.97 4.67 -3.11
C LYS A 28 19.25 5.95 -2.68
N GLY A 29 18.81 6.07 -1.43
CA GLY A 29 17.97 7.19 -0.97
C GLY A 29 16.52 7.11 -1.46
N THR A 30 16.07 5.94 -1.92
CA THR A 30 14.73 5.72 -2.45
C THR A 30 13.85 5.07 -1.39
N PHE A 31 12.69 5.63 -1.13
CA PHE A 31 11.69 5.08 -0.23
C PHE A 31 10.60 4.32 -1.01
N LEU A 32 10.29 3.11 -0.61
CA LEU A 32 9.22 2.30 -1.20
C LEU A 32 8.04 2.24 -0.23
N LEU A 33 6.88 2.74 -0.68
CA LEU A 33 5.59 2.67 -0.01
C LEU A 33 4.71 1.60 -0.69
N ASN A 34 4.32 0.57 0.04
CA ASN A 34 3.36 -0.44 -0.43
C ASN A 34 1.95 -0.08 0.04
N VAL A 35 1.00 -0.01 -0.90
CA VAL A 35 -0.39 0.38 -0.64
C VAL A 35 -1.32 -0.79 -0.90
N MET A 36 -1.93 -1.30 0.14
CA MET A 36 -2.78 -2.49 0.14
C MET A 36 -4.24 -2.13 0.45
N SER A 37 -5.18 -2.85 -0.10
CA SER A 37 -6.61 -2.72 0.24
C SER A 37 -7.46 -3.79 -0.41
N SER A 38 -8.76 -3.79 -0.11
CA SER A 38 -9.76 -4.45 -0.94
C SER A 38 -10.01 -3.71 -2.26
N PRO A 39 -10.59 -4.38 -3.28
CA PRO A 39 -11.10 -3.71 -4.46
C PRO A 39 -12.15 -2.66 -4.09
N GLY A 40 -12.11 -1.51 -4.78
CA GLY A 40 -13.10 -0.44 -4.58
C GLY A 40 -12.92 0.41 -3.30
N SER A 41 -11.89 0.21 -2.50
CA SER A 41 -11.57 1.04 -1.34
C SER A 41 -11.18 2.50 -1.67
N GLY A 42 -10.85 2.77 -2.94
CA GLY A 42 -10.44 4.09 -3.42
C GLY A 42 -8.94 4.32 -3.48
N LYS A 43 -8.12 3.24 -3.60
CA LYS A 43 -6.65 3.33 -3.72
C LYS A 43 -6.22 4.33 -4.77
N THR A 44 -6.53 4.07 -6.02
CA THR A 44 -6.13 4.89 -7.17
C THR A 44 -6.55 6.35 -7.03
N THR A 45 -7.78 6.60 -6.50
CA THR A 45 -8.28 7.98 -6.28
C THR A 45 -7.49 8.70 -5.19
N LEU A 46 -7.22 8.01 -4.07
CA LEU A 46 -6.42 8.56 -2.98
C LEU A 46 -4.99 8.81 -3.42
N LEU A 47 -4.37 7.83 -4.09
CA LEU A 47 -3.00 7.96 -4.59
C LEU A 47 -2.87 9.10 -5.59
N THR A 48 -3.80 9.23 -6.53
CA THR A 48 -3.80 10.35 -7.48
C THR A 48 -3.81 11.71 -6.76
N ALA A 49 -4.66 11.88 -5.76
CA ALA A 49 -4.72 13.13 -4.98
C ALA A 49 -3.45 13.38 -4.17
N LEU A 50 -2.95 12.36 -3.47
CA LEU A 50 -1.77 12.43 -2.62
C LEU A 50 -0.48 12.69 -3.42
N LEU A 51 -0.29 11.96 -4.52
CA LEU A 51 0.92 12.06 -5.33
C LEU A 51 0.97 13.35 -6.14
N LYS A 52 -0.19 13.91 -6.48
CA LYS A 52 -0.25 15.25 -7.09
C LYS A 52 0.33 16.34 -6.20
N SER A 53 0.19 16.21 -4.88
CA SER A 53 0.78 17.16 -3.92
C SER A 53 2.24 16.83 -3.63
N LEU A 54 2.59 15.56 -3.48
CA LEU A 54 3.95 15.14 -3.15
C LEU A 54 4.97 15.39 -4.26
N LYS A 55 4.57 15.34 -5.55
CA LYS A 55 5.48 15.54 -6.68
C LYS A 55 6.17 16.91 -6.72
N ASP A 56 5.57 17.92 -6.10
CA ASP A 56 6.17 19.25 -6.03
C ASP A 56 7.32 19.31 -5.02
N LYS A 57 7.44 18.30 -4.16
CA LYS A 57 8.45 18.19 -3.09
C LYS A 57 9.43 17.04 -3.30
N LEU A 58 9.03 16.01 -4.04
CA LEU A 58 9.73 14.73 -4.21
C LEU A 58 9.71 14.29 -5.65
N LYS A 59 10.73 13.58 -6.09
CA LYS A 59 10.69 12.79 -7.33
C LYS A 59 9.92 11.50 -7.07
N VAL A 60 8.67 11.45 -7.52
CA VAL A 60 7.73 10.37 -7.25
C VAL A 60 7.45 9.57 -8.49
N VAL A 61 7.42 8.24 -8.35
CA VAL A 61 7.00 7.28 -9.36
C VAL A 61 5.95 6.35 -8.77
N ALA A 62 4.97 5.94 -9.56
CA ALA A 62 4.01 4.92 -9.19
C ALA A 62 4.26 3.61 -9.95
N MET A 63 4.05 2.49 -9.27
CA MET A 63 3.98 1.14 -9.83
C MET A 63 2.62 0.58 -9.48
N ASP A 64 1.83 0.20 -10.49
CA ASP A 64 0.52 -0.40 -10.28
C ASP A 64 0.56 -1.88 -10.64
N VAL A 65 0.02 -2.71 -9.76
CA VAL A 65 -0.05 -4.17 -9.96
C VAL A 65 -1.50 -4.54 -10.22
N ASP A 66 -1.82 -4.83 -11.47
CA ASP A 66 -3.14 -5.30 -11.86
C ASP A 66 -3.01 -6.56 -12.72
N ILE A 67 -4.06 -7.39 -12.68
CA ILE A 67 -4.11 -8.69 -13.38
C ILE A 67 -4.30 -8.50 -14.88
N GLU A 68 -5.11 -7.52 -15.31
CA GLU A 68 -5.59 -7.43 -16.70
C GLU A 68 -5.52 -6.03 -17.33
N THR A 69 -5.47 -4.94 -16.56
CA THR A 69 -5.65 -3.59 -17.11
C THR A 69 -4.56 -2.60 -16.70
N ASP A 70 -4.32 -1.61 -17.55
CA ASP A 70 -3.44 -0.46 -17.27
C ASP A 70 -4.23 0.81 -16.85
N VAL A 71 -5.50 0.62 -16.53
CA VAL A 71 -6.42 1.76 -16.27
C VAL A 71 -6.01 2.56 -15.04
N ASP A 72 -5.61 1.88 -13.96
CA ASP A 72 -5.25 2.56 -12.72
C ASP A 72 -3.87 3.20 -12.82
N ALA A 73 -2.88 2.54 -13.44
CA ALA A 73 -1.59 3.15 -13.76
C ALA A 73 -1.74 4.42 -14.60
N ARG A 74 -2.61 4.39 -15.61
CA ARG A 74 -2.90 5.55 -16.47
C ARG A 74 -3.60 6.67 -15.72
N ARG A 75 -4.58 6.34 -14.87
CA ARG A 75 -5.27 7.33 -14.01
C ARG A 75 -4.31 8.06 -13.08
N ILE A 76 -3.37 7.34 -12.48
CA ILE A 76 -2.34 7.95 -11.62
C ILE A 76 -1.42 8.85 -12.47
N ALA A 77 -0.91 8.35 -13.59
CA ALA A 77 -0.03 9.10 -14.47
C ALA A 77 -0.66 10.42 -14.93
N GLU A 78 -1.89 10.37 -15.45
CA GLU A 78 -2.61 11.54 -15.95
C GLU A 78 -3.08 12.46 -14.81
N GLY A 79 -3.64 11.89 -13.74
CA GLY A 79 -4.26 12.67 -12.65
C GLY A 79 -3.25 13.33 -11.72
N ALA A 80 -2.15 12.65 -11.41
CA ALA A 80 -1.07 13.19 -10.59
C ALA A 80 0.01 13.90 -11.45
N GLY A 81 0.14 13.56 -12.73
CA GLY A 81 1.18 14.09 -13.62
C GLY A 81 2.57 13.60 -13.22
N ILE A 82 2.71 12.31 -12.96
CA ILE A 82 3.94 11.60 -12.62
C ILE A 82 4.14 10.41 -13.55
N GLU A 83 5.34 9.83 -13.53
CA GLU A 83 5.58 8.55 -14.18
C GLU A 83 4.85 7.43 -13.44
N SER A 84 4.18 6.54 -14.18
CA SER A 84 3.53 5.35 -13.65
C SER A 84 3.82 4.15 -14.55
N VAL A 85 4.11 3.02 -13.92
CA VAL A 85 4.44 1.75 -14.60
C VAL A 85 3.44 0.69 -14.18
N GLN A 86 2.90 -0.01 -15.17
CA GLN A 86 2.05 -1.18 -14.96
C GLN A 86 2.90 -2.44 -14.80
N ILE A 87 2.62 -3.21 -13.76
CA ILE A 87 3.22 -4.53 -13.53
C ILE A 87 2.19 -5.61 -13.82
N HIS A 88 2.49 -6.46 -14.80
CA HIS A 88 1.72 -7.68 -15.06
C HIS A 88 2.35 -8.86 -14.33
N ASN A 89 1.69 -9.37 -13.30
CA ASN A 89 2.20 -10.45 -12.47
C ASN A 89 1.74 -11.85 -12.89
N GLY A 90 1.19 -12.01 -14.09
CA GLY A 90 0.75 -13.30 -14.61
C GLY A 90 -0.53 -13.86 -13.97
N GLY A 91 -1.37 -12.99 -13.39
CA GLY A 91 -2.66 -13.41 -12.80
C GLY A 91 -2.56 -13.90 -11.35
N LEU A 92 -1.43 -13.68 -10.68
CA LEU A 92 -1.27 -14.01 -9.26
C LEU A 92 -2.05 -13.02 -8.40
N CYS A 93 -2.52 -13.45 -7.23
CA CYS A 93 -3.28 -12.64 -6.27
C CYS A 93 -2.40 -11.78 -5.34
N HIS A 94 -1.09 -11.72 -5.57
CA HIS A 94 -0.10 -10.96 -4.80
C HIS A 94 1.09 -10.59 -5.67
N ILE A 95 1.94 -9.73 -5.14
CA ILE A 95 3.31 -9.49 -5.60
C ILE A 95 4.26 -9.73 -4.43
N ASP A 96 5.38 -10.39 -4.69
CA ASP A 96 6.44 -10.65 -3.72
C ASP A 96 7.69 -9.78 -3.96
N ALA A 97 8.70 -9.90 -3.11
CA ALA A 97 9.91 -9.10 -3.20
C ALA A 97 10.75 -9.36 -4.46
N ASP A 98 10.75 -10.60 -4.98
CA ASP A 98 11.47 -10.94 -6.20
C ASP A 98 10.80 -10.26 -7.42
N MET A 99 9.47 -10.29 -7.48
CA MET A 99 8.70 -9.60 -8.52
C MET A 99 8.89 -8.08 -8.47
N VAL A 100 8.86 -7.50 -7.27
CA VAL A 100 9.12 -6.05 -7.10
C VAL A 100 10.53 -5.70 -7.55
N ARG A 101 11.54 -6.49 -7.16
CA ARG A 101 12.93 -6.29 -7.57
C ARG A 101 13.09 -6.35 -9.10
N GLU A 102 12.45 -7.32 -9.74
CA GLU A 102 12.46 -7.46 -11.19
C GLU A 102 11.80 -6.28 -11.89
N ALA A 103 10.63 -5.84 -11.41
CA ALA A 103 9.94 -4.68 -11.93
C ALA A 103 10.79 -3.39 -11.81
N LEU A 104 11.45 -3.18 -10.69
CA LEU A 104 12.35 -2.05 -10.47
C LEU A 104 13.57 -2.08 -11.39
N ASN A 105 14.13 -3.27 -11.65
CA ASN A 105 15.26 -3.43 -12.59
C ASN A 105 14.86 -3.12 -14.03
N GLN A 106 13.66 -3.55 -14.44
CA GLN A 106 13.16 -3.29 -15.80
C GLN A 106 12.74 -1.84 -15.99
N ALA A 107 12.11 -1.23 -14.99
CA ALA A 107 11.67 0.17 -15.05
C ALA A 107 12.85 1.16 -15.01
N ALA A 108 14.00 0.74 -14.45
CA ALA A 108 15.24 1.52 -14.37
C ALA A 108 15.02 2.95 -13.83
N PHE A 109 14.23 3.06 -12.73
CA PHE A 109 14.02 4.35 -12.08
C PHE A 109 15.31 4.87 -11.46
N ASP A 110 15.85 5.91 -12.05
CA ASP A 110 17.03 6.59 -11.56
C ASP A 110 16.63 7.83 -10.73
N ASP A 111 17.30 7.99 -9.59
CA ASP A 111 17.19 9.21 -8.77
C ASP A 111 15.74 9.50 -8.28
N CYS A 112 15.04 8.49 -7.78
CA CYS A 112 13.68 8.60 -7.30
C CYS A 112 13.65 8.65 -5.76
N ASP A 113 12.95 9.66 -5.18
CA ASP A 113 12.83 9.79 -3.72
C ASP A 113 11.77 8.83 -3.16
N LEU A 114 10.65 8.70 -3.88
CA LEU A 114 9.49 7.89 -3.47
C LEU A 114 8.98 7.03 -4.63
N ILE A 115 8.92 5.74 -4.39
CA ILE A 115 8.21 4.79 -5.23
C ILE A 115 6.96 4.32 -4.49
N VAL A 116 5.80 4.46 -5.10
CA VAL A 116 4.53 3.97 -4.57
C VAL A 116 4.11 2.73 -5.34
N LEU A 117 4.01 1.62 -4.64
CA LEU A 117 3.50 0.35 -5.16
C LEU A 117 2.00 0.25 -4.83
N GLU A 118 1.13 0.47 -5.79
CA GLU A 118 -0.28 0.12 -5.67
C GLU A 118 -0.43 -1.39 -5.84
N ASN A 119 -0.68 -2.08 -4.72
CA ASN A 119 -0.78 -3.54 -4.69
C ASN A 119 -2.18 -4.00 -5.15
N ILE A 120 -2.29 -5.26 -5.53
CA ILE A 120 -3.54 -5.89 -5.95
C ILE A 120 -4.61 -5.71 -4.89
N GLY A 121 -5.84 -5.43 -5.33
CA GLY A 121 -7.00 -5.34 -4.47
C GLY A 121 -7.36 -6.69 -3.83
N ASN A 122 -6.73 -6.99 -2.68
CA ASN A 122 -6.92 -8.23 -1.93
C ASN A 122 -6.51 -8.02 -0.46
N LEU A 123 -7.26 -8.57 0.49
CA LEU A 123 -6.98 -8.45 1.93
C LEU A 123 -6.29 -9.68 2.55
N VAL A 124 -5.99 -10.70 1.79
CA VAL A 124 -5.39 -11.96 2.27
C VAL A 124 -3.97 -12.10 1.76
N CYS A 125 -3.81 -12.36 0.46
CA CYS A 125 -2.51 -12.69 -0.13
C CYS A 125 -1.45 -11.59 0.05
N PRO A 126 -1.73 -10.27 -0.19
CA PRO A 126 -0.73 -9.23 -0.01
C PRO A 126 -0.23 -9.06 1.43
N ALA A 127 -0.98 -9.55 2.43
CA ALA A 127 -0.54 -9.54 3.82
C ALA A 127 0.47 -10.66 4.15
N GLU A 128 0.52 -11.71 3.35
CA GLU A 128 1.41 -12.85 3.57
C GLU A 128 2.82 -12.63 2.98
N PHE A 129 2.97 -11.75 1.97
CA PHE A 129 4.23 -11.54 1.25
C PHE A 129 4.80 -10.15 1.49
N ASP A 130 6.01 -10.09 2.07
CA ASP A 130 6.77 -8.84 2.17
C ASP A 130 7.26 -8.44 0.77
N THR A 131 6.96 -7.22 0.36
CA THR A 131 7.35 -6.65 -0.94
C THR A 131 8.73 -5.97 -0.91
N GLY A 132 9.39 -5.91 0.25
CA GLY A 132 10.60 -5.11 0.46
C GLY A 132 10.32 -3.61 0.67
N ALA A 133 9.08 -3.24 0.90
CA ALA A 133 8.71 -1.86 1.18
C ALA A 133 9.22 -1.37 2.54
N HIS A 134 9.48 -0.06 2.65
CA HIS A 134 9.85 0.59 3.91
C HIS A 134 8.63 0.88 4.77
N LEU A 135 7.46 1.05 4.14
CA LEU A 135 6.21 1.38 4.79
C LEU A 135 5.06 0.62 4.10
N ASN A 136 4.24 -0.03 4.90
CA ASN A 136 3.02 -0.68 4.47
C ASN A 136 1.81 0.18 4.88
N MET A 137 1.04 0.65 3.92
CA MET A 137 -0.19 1.42 4.12
C MET A 137 -1.39 0.60 3.68
N MET A 138 -2.34 0.38 4.57
CA MET A 138 -3.58 -0.33 4.31
C MET A 138 -4.75 0.65 4.21
N LEU A 139 -5.55 0.56 3.15
CA LEU A 139 -6.75 1.37 2.98
C LEU A 139 -8.01 0.56 3.25
N LEU A 140 -8.91 1.14 4.03
CA LEU A 140 -10.26 0.66 4.27
C LEU A 140 -11.25 1.78 3.99
N SER A 141 -12.26 1.58 3.16
CA SER A 141 -13.31 2.59 2.99
C SER A 141 -14.43 2.44 4.02
N VAL A 142 -15.04 3.56 4.42
CA VAL A 142 -16.21 3.59 5.33
C VAL A 142 -17.30 2.59 4.92
N PRO A 143 -17.70 2.48 3.62
CA PRO A 143 -18.72 1.50 3.19
C PRO A 143 -18.36 0.04 3.43
N GLU A 144 -17.08 -0.29 3.64
CA GLU A 144 -16.66 -1.68 3.89
C GLU A 144 -16.95 -2.15 5.32
N GLY A 145 -17.18 -1.22 6.24
CA GLY A 145 -17.51 -1.51 7.63
C GLY A 145 -16.32 -1.58 8.59
N ASP A 146 -16.61 -1.32 9.87
CA ASP A 146 -15.62 -1.27 10.97
C ASP A 146 -15.15 -2.65 11.46
N ASP A 147 -15.77 -3.73 10.97
CA ASP A 147 -15.49 -5.11 11.38
C ASP A 147 -14.40 -5.82 10.53
N LYS A 148 -13.89 -5.16 9.49
CA LYS A 148 -12.83 -5.73 8.63
C LYS A 148 -11.58 -6.18 9.39
N PRO A 149 -11.10 -5.48 10.43
CA PRO A 149 -9.96 -5.97 11.22
C PRO A 149 -10.19 -7.34 11.84
N LEU A 150 -11.42 -7.65 12.21
CA LEU A 150 -11.77 -8.96 12.77
C LEU A 150 -11.80 -10.07 11.72
N LYS A 151 -12.13 -9.74 10.48
CA LYS A 151 -12.21 -10.71 9.36
C LYS A 151 -10.86 -10.96 8.70
N TYR A 152 -9.98 -9.96 8.69
CA TYR A 152 -8.67 -9.98 8.01
C TYR A 152 -7.54 -9.50 8.93
N PRO A 153 -7.35 -10.10 10.11
CA PRO A 153 -6.45 -9.56 11.14
C PRO A 153 -5.01 -9.41 10.63
N LEU A 154 -4.49 -10.36 9.86
CA LEU A 154 -3.12 -10.33 9.37
C LEU A 154 -2.81 -9.06 8.54
N MET A 155 -3.78 -8.58 7.72
CA MET A 155 -3.60 -7.36 6.95
C MET A 155 -3.33 -6.14 7.84
N PHE A 156 -4.06 -6.03 8.95
CA PHE A 156 -3.89 -4.92 9.89
C PHE A 156 -2.68 -5.08 10.81
N GLU A 157 -2.28 -6.33 11.11
CA GLU A 157 -1.05 -6.62 11.86
C GLU A 157 0.22 -6.24 11.08
N LYS A 158 0.19 -6.34 9.75
CA LYS A 158 1.36 -6.11 8.88
C LYS A 158 1.51 -4.69 8.38
N CYS A 159 0.55 -3.80 8.62
CA CYS A 159 0.61 -2.42 8.15
C CYS A 159 1.14 -1.44 9.22
N ASN A 160 1.81 -0.39 8.76
CA ASN A 160 2.28 0.71 9.60
C ASN A 160 1.24 1.83 9.66
N LEU A 161 0.54 2.06 8.55
CA LEU A 161 -0.52 3.05 8.44
C LEU A 161 -1.83 2.36 8.04
N VAL A 162 -2.90 2.70 8.74
CA VAL A 162 -4.28 2.34 8.39
C VAL A 162 -5.00 3.62 7.97
N VAL A 163 -5.46 3.66 6.74
CA VAL A 163 -6.14 4.84 6.19
C VAL A 163 -7.60 4.51 5.92
N VAL A 164 -8.49 5.12 6.70
CA VAL A 164 -9.94 5.03 6.49
C VAL A 164 -10.34 6.06 5.44
N THR A 165 -10.73 5.57 4.27
CA THR A 165 -11.10 6.40 3.12
C THR A 165 -12.60 6.66 3.05
N LYS A 166 -13.00 7.62 2.20
CA LYS A 166 -14.40 7.99 1.95
C LYS A 166 -15.16 8.44 3.20
N ILE A 167 -14.48 9.18 4.10
CA ILE A 167 -15.09 9.68 5.34
C ILE A 167 -16.24 10.65 5.09
N ASP A 168 -16.32 11.21 3.88
CA ASP A 168 -17.48 11.99 3.41
C ASP A 168 -18.77 11.18 3.34
N THR A 169 -18.71 9.87 3.50
CA THR A 169 -19.87 8.97 3.51
C THR A 169 -20.27 8.48 4.92
N LEU A 170 -19.61 8.94 5.98
CA LEU A 170 -19.86 8.47 7.36
C LEU A 170 -21.32 8.58 7.80
N GLU A 171 -22.03 9.64 7.36
CA GLU A 171 -23.46 9.81 7.70
C GLU A 171 -24.38 8.78 7.01
N ALA A 172 -23.90 8.15 5.92
CA ALA A 172 -24.68 7.20 5.13
C ALA A 172 -24.43 5.73 5.50
N PHE A 173 -23.41 5.46 6.31
CA PHE A 173 -23.00 4.11 6.67
C PHE A 173 -22.82 3.98 8.20
N ASP A 174 -23.15 2.79 8.70
CA ASP A 174 -22.92 2.43 10.12
C ASP A 174 -21.44 2.06 10.31
N PHE A 175 -20.62 3.08 10.63
CA PHE A 175 -19.19 2.93 10.89
C PHE A 175 -18.83 3.57 12.23
N ASP A 176 -18.55 2.74 13.22
CA ASP A 176 -18.13 3.17 14.56
C ASP A 176 -16.61 3.32 14.64
N LYS A 177 -16.13 4.57 14.62
CA LYS A 177 -14.70 4.90 14.71
C LYS A 177 -14.05 4.34 15.98
N ASN A 178 -14.71 4.47 17.13
CA ASN A 178 -14.15 4.01 18.40
C ASN A 178 -13.99 2.49 18.43
N LYS A 179 -14.97 1.78 17.90
CA LYS A 179 -14.93 0.33 17.78
C LYS A 179 -13.83 -0.11 16.82
N PHE A 180 -13.71 0.55 15.67
CA PHE A 180 -12.65 0.32 14.70
C PHE A 180 -11.26 0.53 15.31
N GLU A 181 -11.01 1.68 15.95
CA GLU A 181 -9.73 2.00 16.60
C GLU A 181 -9.38 1.00 17.72
N ASN A 182 -10.37 0.56 18.49
CA ASN A 182 -10.18 -0.49 19.50
C ASN A 182 -9.78 -1.84 18.88
N HIS A 183 -10.31 -2.18 17.68
CA HIS A 183 -9.88 -3.40 16.98
C HIS A 183 -8.44 -3.28 16.51
N ILE A 184 -8.07 -2.15 15.90
CA ILE A 184 -6.70 -1.91 15.44
C ILE A 184 -5.72 -1.93 16.60
N SER A 185 -5.99 -1.20 17.69
CA SER A 185 -5.07 -1.13 18.84
C SER A 185 -4.78 -2.49 19.50
N ARG A 186 -5.71 -3.44 19.39
CA ARG A 186 -5.52 -4.82 19.88
C ARG A 186 -4.69 -5.68 18.95
N LEU A 187 -4.81 -5.45 17.63
CA LEU A 187 -4.08 -6.21 16.61
C LEU A 187 -2.67 -5.66 16.38
N ASN A 188 -2.58 -4.34 16.33
CA ASN A 188 -1.35 -3.63 16.00
C ASN A 188 -1.34 -2.27 16.72
N PRO A 189 -0.85 -2.20 17.96
CA PRO A 189 -0.84 -0.96 18.75
C PRO A 189 0.10 0.12 18.16
N ASP A 190 1.02 -0.25 17.28
CA ASP A 190 1.97 0.68 16.65
C ASP A 190 1.43 1.29 15.34
N ALA A 191 0.32 0.76 14.80
CA ALA A 191 -0.28 1.29 13.59
C ALA A 191 -0.92 2.66 13.82
N GLN A 192 -0.61 3.59 12.95
CA GLN A 192 -1.22 4.92 12.96
C GLN A 192 -2.47 4.94 12.08
N ILE A 193 -3.55 5.57 12.56
CA ILE A 193 -4.83 5.62 11.85
C ILE A 193 -5.08 7.02 11.31
N TYR A 194 -5.41 7.11 10.02
CA TYR A 194 -5.77 8.34 9.32
C TYR A 194 -7.17 8.23 8.72
N TYR A 195 -7.93 9.29 8.82
CA TYR A 195 -9.27 9.41 8.23
C TYR A 195 -9.23 10.42 7.10
N VAL A 196 -9.57 9.98 5.86
CA VAL A 196 -9.41 10.82 4.69
C VAL A 196 -10.60 10.75 3.72
N SER A 197 -10.83 11.83 3.01
CA SER A 197 -11.67 11.85 1.81
C SER A 197 -10.89 12.45 0.65
N ALA A 198 -10.58 11.63 -0.34
CA ALA A 198 -9.97 12.13 -1.58
C ALA A 198 -10.90 13.04 -2.38
N LYS A 199 -12.23 12.96 -2.12
CA LYS A 199 -13.24 13.78 -2.77
C LYS A 199 -13.30 15.20 -2.21
N THR A 200 -13.23 15.34 -0.89
CA THR A 200 -13.32 16.66 -0.21
C THR A 200 -11.95 17.26 0.11
N GLY A 201 -10.90 16.44 0.11
CA GLY A 201 -9.56 16.83 0.55
C GLY A 201 -9.34 16.69 2.06
N GLU A 202 -10.37 16.34 2.83
CA GLU A 202 -10.27 16.20 4.28
C GLU A 202 -9.25 15.12 4.66
N GLY A 203 -8.33 15.45 5.60
CA GLY A 203 -7.31 14.56 6.12
C GLY A 203 -6.10 14.31 5.20
N LEU A 204 -6.13 14.75 3.94
CA LEU A 204 -5.04 14.49 2.98
C LEU A 204 -3.72 15.15 3.39
N GLU A 205 -3.76 16.39 3.87
CA GLU A 205 -2.55 17.12 4.30
C GLU A 205 -1.84 16.41 5.46
N MET A 206 -2.60 15.86 6.41
CA MET A 206 -2.03 15.12 7.54
C MET A 206 -1.37 13.82 7.07
N LEU A 207 -2.01 13.09 6.18
CA LEU A 207 -1.46 11.85 5.61
C LEU A 207 -0.22 12.13 4.75
N GLU A 208 -0.25 13.18 3.93
CA GLU A 208 0.88 13.64 3.13
C GLU A 208 2.09 13.96 4.02
N LYS A 209 1.87 14.75 5.07
CA LYS A 209 2.92 15.11 6.02
C LYS A 209 3.51 13.89 6.72
N GLU A 210 2.68 12.92 7.11
CA GLU A 210 3.16 11.69 7.71
C GLU A 210 4.07 10.91 6.76
N ILE A 211 3.63 10.69 5.52
CA ILE A 211 4.44 9.98 4.52
C ILE A 211 5.75 10.72 4.26
N TYR A 212 5.70 12.06 4.11
CA TYR A 212 6.89 12.88 3.91
C TYR A 212 7.89 12.73 5.05
N ASN A 213 7.43 12.76 6.31
CA ASN A 213 8.28 12.59 7.49
C ASN A 213 8.88 11.18 7.64
N LYS A 214 8.28 10.15 7.04
CA LYS A 214 8.85 8.79 7.04
C LYS A 214 9.97 8.61 6.03
N ILE A 215 10.04 9.47 5.02
CA ILE A 215 11.09 9.44 4.00
C ILE A 215 12.40 10.05 4.54
N TYR A 216 12.29 11.08 5.36
CA TYR A 216 13.40 11.83 5.98
C TYR A 216 13.42 11.67 7.49
#